data_63617c7076b141d6c03e03fc333cdddc
#
_entry.id   63617c7076b141d6c03e03fc333cdddc
#
_cell.length_a   1.000
_cell.length_b   1.000
_cell.length_c   1.000
_cell.angle_alpha   90.00
_cell.angle_beta   90.00
_cell.angle_gamma   90.00
#
_symmetry.space_group_name_H-M   'P 1'
#
loop_
_entity.id
_entity.type
_entity.pdbx_description
1 polymer ?
#
loop_
_entity_poly.entity_id
_entity_poly.type
_entity_poly.pdbx_seq_one_letter_code
_entity_poly.pdbx_strand_id
1 'polypeptide(L)'
;PYDYQLTKDSDYIDLMVNRYHSHHNNVVLSQKNLIIFLKQSLMARDAPGMADIDSSFLLFCKEIKRNHKVVLSGECADEIFGGYPWFYKKELYSLDSFPWIRDVDQRLELLNENIKKLNIKEYVQSKYYQSLNEIDYLDQSFYDTNKRKMIYLNIEWFMQTLLTRSDSQSMYNAVELRVPFASKEIVEYMYNVPWTYMFKDQQEKAVLRDAFKDFLPQEIYNRKKNPYPKTHSPFFLTYIKNLLLETLNDKNNILYQLFDIKKLKHFIENSESIEVPWFGQLMMGPQLLAYFYQIYMWGKIYHVELEL
;
A
#
# COMPACT_ATOMS: atom_id res chain seq x y z
N PRO A 1 -4.53 -16.57 -0.99
CA PRO A 1 -5.85 -16.09 -1.42
C PRO A 1 -6.77 -15.90 -0.22
N TYR A 2 -7.76 -15.04 -0.38
CA TYR A 2 -8.83 -14.80 0.59
C TYR A 2 -10.11 -15.47 0.12
N ASP A 3 -11.02 -15.77 1.06
CA ASP A 3 -12.34 -16.34 0.74
C ASP A 3 -13.17 -15.43 -0.19
N TYR A 4 -12.93 -14.11 -0.17
CA TYR A 4 -13.62 -13.09 -0.97
C TYR A 4 -12.62 -12.25 -1.77
N GLN A 5 -11.92 -12.88 -2.69
CA GLN A 5 -11.00 -12.21 -3.60
C GLN A 5 -11.64 -12.03 -4.96
N LEU A 6 -11.65 -10.78 -5.49
CA LEU A 6 -12.25 -10.46 -6.78
C LEU A 6 -11.42 -10.96 -7.97
N THR A 7 -10.10 -11.11 -7.78
CA THR A 7 -9.17 -11.57 -8.82
C THR A 7 -8.46 -12.83 -8.37
N LYS A 8 -8.38 -13.82 -9.26
CA LYS A 8 -7.67 -15.07 -9.00
C LYS A 8 -6.26 -14.97 -9.57
N ASP A 9 -5.26 -15.00 -8.70
CA ASP A 9 -3.87 -15.14 -9.11
C ASP A 9 -3.47 -16.61 -9.31
N SER A 10 -4.28 -17.55 -8.80
CA SER A 10 -4.02 -19.00 -8.84
C SER A 10 -3.69 -19.51 -10.23
N ASP A 11 -4.48 -19.13 -11.24
CA ASP A 11 -4.33 -19.63 -12.60
C ASP A 11 -2.97 -19.24 -13.21
N TYR A 12 -2.50 -18.03 -12.90
CA TYR A 12 -1.17 -17.53 -13.32
C TYR A 12 -0.03 -18.16 -12.53
N ILE A 13 -0.25 -18.45 -11.25
CA ILE A 13 0.69 -19.19 -10.40
C ILE A 13 0.88 -20.60 -10.96
N ASP A 14 -0.21 -21.27 -11.29
CA ASP A 14 -0.19 -22.63 -11.85
C ASP A 14 0.57 -22.70 -13.18
N LEU A 15 0.44 -21.68 -14.05
CA LEU A 15 1.24 -21.57 -15.26
C LEU A 15 2.74 -21.53 -14.98
N MET A 16 3.17 -20.75 -13.98
CA MET A 16 4.58 -20.66 -13.59
C MET A 16 5.08 -21.95 -12.93
N VAL A 17 4.29 -22.52 -12.02
CA VAL A 17 4.60 -23.79 -11.36
C VAL A 17 4.81 -24.89 -12.39
N ASN A 18 3.90 -25.01 -13.38
CA ASN A 18 3.98 -26.03 -14.42
C ASN A 18 5.19 -25.81 -15.35
N ARG A 19 5.49 -24.54 -15.71
CA ARG A 19 6.63 -24.24 -16.59
C ARG A 19 7.96 -24.55 -15.95
N TYR A 20 8.12 -24.23 -14.66
CA TYR A 20 9.39 -24.34 -13.95
C TYR A 20 9.48 -25.53 -13.00
N HIS A 21 8.43 -26.33 -12.91
CA HIS A 21 8.33 -27.45 -11.96
C HIS A 21 8.72 -27.04 -10.53
N SER A 22 8.34 -25.80 -10.17
CA SER A 22 8.66 -25.25 -8.85
C SER A 22 7.75 -25.83 -7.76
N HIS A 23 8.28 -25.95 -6.55
CA HIS A 23 7.47 -26.35 -5.39
C HIS A 23 6.66 -25.14 -4.88
N HIS A 24 5.34 -25.22 -4.98
CA HIS A 24 4.44 -24.14 -4.57
C HIS A 24 3.79 -24.44 -3.23
N ASN A 25 3.85 -23.46 -2.31
CA ASN A 25 3.16 -23.51 -1.02
C ASN A 25 2.02 -22.47 -1.03
N ASN A 26 0.80 -22.94 -0.94
CA ASN A 26 -0.38 -22.07 -0.93
C ASN A 26 -0.83 -21.77 0.50
N VAL A 27 -0.84 -20.49 0.86
CA VAL A 27 -1.32 -20.01 2.18
C VAL A 27 -2.69 -19.38 2.00
N VAL A 28 -3.73 -20.02 2.53
CA VAL A 28 -5.10 -19.52 2.51
C VAL A 28 -5.44 -18.87 3.84
N LEU A 29 -5.89 -17.63 3.80
CA LEU A 29 -6.20 -16.82 4.98
C LEU A 29 -7.71 -16.63 5.15
N SER A 30 -8.22 -16.97 6.33
CA SER A 30 -9.61 -16.69 6.67
C SER A 30 -9.81 -15.24 7.11
N GLN A 31 -11.01 -14.70 6.91
CA GLN A 31 -11.39 -13.36 7.36
C GLN A 31 -11.20 -13.18 8.85
N LYS A 32 -11.50 -14.20 9.64
CA LYS A 32 -11.29 -14.20 11.09
C LYS A 32 -9.80 -14.02 11.44
N ASN A 33 -8.91 -14.68 10.73
CA ASN A 33 -7.47 -14.52 10.95
C ASN A 33 -7.01 -13.11 10.65
N LEU A 34 -7.48 -12.50 9.56
CA LEU A 34 -7.14 -11.11 9.21
C LEU A 34 -7.49 -10.15 10.35
N ILE A 35 -8.66 -10.31 10.97
CA ILE A 35 -9.12 -9.47 12.08
C ILE A 35 -8.25 -9.69 13.34
N ILE A 36 -8.05 -10.96 13.72
CA ILE A 36 -7.29 -11.31 14.93
C ILE A 36 -5.84 -10.77 14.86
N PHE A 37 -5.26 -10.79 13.67
CA PHE A 37 -3.87 -10.37 13.46
C PHE A 37 -3.70 -8.86 13.23
N LEU A 38 -4.75 -8.05 13.21
CA LEU A 38 -4.65 -6.58 13.14
C LEU A 38 -3.80 -6.01 14.28
N LYS A 39 -3.97 -6.52 15.50
CA LYS A 39 -3.16 -6.10 16.65
C LYS A 39 -1.68 -6.48 16.50
N GLN A 40 -1.41 -7.69 16.05
CA GLN A 40 -0.02 -8.15 15.89
C GLN A 40 0.69 -7.42 14.74
N SER A 41 -0.01 -7.14 13.63
CA SER A 41 0.55 -6.37 12.52
C SER A 41 0.86 -4.93 12.92
N LEU A 42 0.04 -4.33 13.77
CA LEU A 42 0.30 -3.03 14.38
C LEU A 42 1.54 -3.07 15.28
N MET A 43 1.64 -4.07 16.17
CA MET A 43 2.81 -4.24 17.05
C MET A 43 4.10 -4.53 16.29
N ALA A 44 4.03 -5.24 15.18
CA ALA A 44 5.18 -5.48 14.31
C ALA A 44 5.75 -4.20 13.69
N ARG A 45 4.93 -3.17 13.54
CA ARG A 45 5.28 -1.89 12.94
C ARG A 45 5.42 -0.74 13.96
N ASP A 46 4.96 -0.93 15.18
CA ASP A 46 4.80 0.09 16.22
C ASP A 46 3.92 1.29 15.81
N ALA A 47 3.13 1.14 14.76
CA ALA A 47 2.26 2.17 14.22
C ALA A 47 1.07 1.59 13.44
N PRO A 48 -0.05 2.33 13.28
CA PRO A 48 -1.11 1.97 12.36
C PRO A 48 -0.60 1.79 10.93
N GLY A 49 -1.08 0.79 10.21
CA GLY A 49 -0.59 0.41 8.89
C GLY A 49 -1.71 0.22 7.85
N MET A 50 -1.51 -0.75 6.95
CA MET A 50 -2.44 -1.01 5.86
C MET A 50 -3.49 -2.10 6.21
N ALA A 51 -3.91 -2.15 7.46
CA ALA A 51 -5.01 -2.99 7.95
C ALA A 51 -4.86 -4.50 7.62
N ASP A 52 -5.86 -5.08 6.94
CA ASP A 52 -5.86 -6.49 6.55
C ASP A 52 -4.71 -6.88 5.62
N ILE A 53 -4.19 -5.91 4.86
CA ILE A 53 -3.04 -6.11 3.97
C ILE A 53 -1.79 -6.44 4.80
N ASP A 54 -1.56 -5.72 5.89
CA ASP A 54 -0.45 -5.98 6.81
C ASP A 54 -0.67 -7.27 7.59
N SER A 55 -1.91 -7.52 8.07
CA SER A 55 -2.25 -8.77 8.75
C SER A 55 -2.02 -10.00 7.86
N SER A 56 -2.37 -9.90 6.58
CA SER A 56 -2.16 -10.99 5.63
C SER A 56 -0.68 -11.24 5.38
N PHE A 57 0.10 -10.19 5.24
CA PHE A 57 1.55 -10.30 5.01
C PHE A 57 2.27 -10.86 6.25
N LEU A 58 1.88 -10.43 7.45
CA LEU A 58 2.38 -10.98 8.70
C LEU A 58 2.14 -12.49 8.80
N LEU A 59 0.91 -12.92 8.51
CA LEU A 59 0.53 -14.33 8.51
C LEU A 59 1.30 -15.13 7.46
N PHE A 60 1.51 -14.57 6.28
CA PHE A 60 2.32 -15.17 5.25
C PHE A 60 3.78 -15.36 5.70
N CYS A 61 4.39 -14.35 6.30
CA CYS A 61 5.74 -14.45 6.87
C CYS A 61 5.82 -15.48 7.98
N LYS A 62 4.78 -15.63 8.80
CA LYS A 62 4.71 -16.66 9.85
C LYS A 62 4.74 -18.08 9.26
N GLU A 63 4.08 -18.32 8.13
CA GLU A 63 4.16 -19.61 7.45
C GLU A 63 5.54 -19.85 6.82
N ILE A 64 6.11 -18.83 6.16
CA ILE A 64 7.46 -18.89 5.58
C ILE A 64 8.50 -19.27 6.63
N LYS A 65 8.40 -18.71 7.84
CA LYS A 65 9.33 -18.93 8.94
C LYS A 65 9.49 -20.41 9.33
N ARG A 66 8.50 -21.24 9.07
CA ARG A 66 8.56 -22.66 9.39
C ARG A 66 9.72 -23.38 8.71
N ASN A 67 10.04 -22.95 7.48
CA ASN A 67 11.03 -23.63 6.64
C ASN A 67 12.15 -22.72 6.13
N HIS A 68 11.99 -21.39 6.19
CA HIS A 68 12.90 -20.43 5.58
C HIS A 68 13.24 -19.28 6.53
N LYS A 69 14.46 -18.79 6.42
CA LYS A 69 14.95 -17.60 7.15
C LYS A 69 15.09 -16.39 6.24
N VAL A 70 15.36 -16.63 4.95
CA VAL A 70 15.56 -15.60 3.92
C VAL A 70 14.68 -15.92 2.74
N VAL A 71 14.03 -14.90 2.19
CA VAL A 71 13.17 -15.01 1.00
C VAL A 71 13.40 -13.83 0.04
N LEU A 72 13.15 -14.06 -1.24
CA LEU A 72 13.16 -13.01 -2.25
C LEU A 72 11.72 -12.55 -2.52
N SER A 73 11.53 -11.24 -2.65
CA SER A 73 10.25 -10.63 -3.00
C SER A 73 10.33 -9.91 -4.34
N GLY A 74 9.20 -9.89 -5.06
CA GLY A 74 9.02 -9.05 -6.26
C GLY A 74 8.61 -7.60 -5.95
N GLU A 75 8.61 -7.16 -4.70
CA GLU A 75 8.31 -5.78 -4.34
C GLU A 75 9.28 -4.79 -4.99
N CYS A 76 8.87 -3.55 -5.07
CA CYS A 76 9.55 -2.44 -5.74
C CYS A 76 9.58 -2.51 -7.28
N ALA A 77 9.12 -3.60 -7.91
CA ALA A 77 9.05 -3.66 -9.36
C ALA A 77 8.04 -2.64 -9.96
N ASP A 78 6.93 -2.38 -9.29
CA ASP A 78 5.95 -1.41 -9.76
C ASP A 78 6.45 0.03 -9.62
N GLU A 79 7.21 0.32 -8.55
CA GLU A 79 7.81 1.62 -8.25
C GLU A 79 8.89 1.99 -9.26
N ILE A 80 9.74 1.03 -9.59
CA ILE A 80 10.94 1.25 -10.40
C ILE A 80 10.64 1.12 -11.91
N PHE A 81 9.76 0.20 -12.30
CA PHE A 81 9.43 -0.06 -13.71
C PHE A 81 8.12 0.58 -14.17
N GLY A 82 7.49 1.44 -13.37
CA GLY A 82 6.31 2.20 -13.75
C GLY A 82 5.02 1.38 -13.82
N GLY A 83 4.77 0.52 -12.83
CA GLY A 83 3.60 -0.36 -12.81
C GLY A 83 2.31 0.28 -12.32
N TYR A 84 2.33 1.44 -11.69
CA TYR A 84 1.15 2.07 -11.12
C TYR A 84 0.43 3.01 -12.09
N PRO A 85 -0.89 3.22 -11.93
CA PRO A 85 -1.67 4.12 -12.79
C PRO A 85 -1.12 5.55 -12.87
N TRP A 86 -0.51 6.07 -11.82
CA TRP A 86 0.06 7.41 -11.82
C TRP A 86 1.33 7.58 -12.66
N PHE A 87 1.86 6.51 -13.21
CA PHE A 87 2.92 6.62 -14.20
C PHE A 87 2.38 6.89 -15.62
N TYR A 88 1.17 6.40 -15.96
CA TYR A 88 0.65 6.45 -17.33
C TYR A 88 -0.72 7.13 -17.49
N LYS A 89 -1.47 7.36 -16.39
CA LYS A 89 -2.73 8.10 -16.44
C LYS A 89 -2.48 9.59 -16.24
N LYS A 90 -2.78 10.40 -17.27
CA LYS A 90 -2.51 11.85 -17.27
C LYS A 90 -3.17 12.56 -16.10
N GLU A 91 -4.40 12.21 -15.77
CA GLU A 91 -5.15 12.76 -14.64
C GLU A 91 -4.48 12.54 -13.28
N LEU A 92 -3.55 11.57 -13.17
CA LEU A 92 -2.82 11.29 -11.94
C LEU A 92 -1.42 11.91 -11.92
N TYR A 93 -0.63 11.77 -12.99
CA TYR A 93 0.73 12.33 -12.98
C TYR A 93 0.76 13.85 -13.16
N SER A 94 -0.36 14.47 -13.59
CA SER A 94 -0.49 15.93 -13.70
C SER A 94 -1.03 16.57 -12.41
N LEU A 95 -1.31 15.80 -11.36
CA LEU A 95 -1.69 16.34 -10.07
C LEU A 95 -0.53 17.14 -9.46
N ASP A 96 -0.88 18.29 -8.87
CA ASP A 96 0.06 19.09 -8.08
C ASP A 96 0.10 18.61 -6.62
N SER A 97 0.27 17.31 -6.46
CA SER A 97 0.33 16.60 -5.18
C SER A 97 0.84 15.17 -5.40
N PHE A 98 1.06 14.44 -4.31
CA PHE A 98 1.34 13.00 -4.36
C PHE A 98 0.13 12.22 -4.92
N PRO A 99 0.23 11.51 -6.05
CA PRO A 99 -0.92 10.91 -6.70
C PRO A 99 -1.55 9.72 -5.94
N TRP A 100 -0.85 9.18 -4.94
CA TRP A 100 -1.34 8.12 -4.05
C TRP A 100 -1.95 8.63 -2.75
N ILE A 101 -1.88 9.94 -2.47
CA ILE A 101 -2.57 10.58 -1.34
C ILE A 101 -3.79 11.30 -1.91
N ARG A 102 -4.98 10.73 -1.68
CA ARG A 102 -6.22 11.25 -2.27
C ARG A 102 -7.21 11.66 -1.17
N ASP A 103 -8.17 12.48 -1.56
CA ASP A 103 -9.25 12.97 -0.68
C ASP A 103 -8.74 13.58 0.65
N VAL A 104 -7.67 14.38 0.56
CA VAL A 104 -7.09 15.04 1.74
C VAL A 104 -8.14 15.90 2.44
N ASP A 105 -8.94 16.63 1.70
CA ASP A 105 -9.98 17.52 2.27
C ASP A 105 -11.02 16.70 3.08
N GLN A 106 -11.50 15.57 2.54
CA GLN A 106 -12.42 14.68 3.26
C GLN A 106 -11.79 14.12 4.56
N ARG A 107 -10.48 13.80 4.53
CA ARG A 107 -9.77 13.36 5.75
C ARG A 107 -9.71 14.46 6.79
N LEU A 108 -9.39 15.70 6.35
CA LEU A 108 -9.31 16.86 7.23
C LEU A 108 -10.66 17.21 7.86
N GLU A 109 -11.76 16.98 7.14
CA GLU A 109 -13.10 17.18 7.69
C GLU A 109 -13.42 16.29 8.89
N LEU A 110 -12.82 15.09 8.95
CA LEU A 110 -12.99 14.18 10.09
C LEU A 110 -12.24 14.61 11.34
N LEU A 111 -11.19 15.43 11.19
CA LEU A 111 -10.35 15.84 12.32
C LEU A 111 -11.09 16.85 13.22
N ASN A 112 -10.74 16.84 14.50
CA ASN A 112 -11.21 17.87 15.42
C ASN A 112 -10.53 19.22 15.12
N GLU A 113 -11.08 20.30 15.66
CA GLU A 113 -10.64 21.67 15.36
C GLU A 113 -9.21 21.97 15.84
N ASN A 114 -8.69 21.28 16.86
CA ASN A 114 -7.33 21.49 17.32
C ASN A 114 -6.32 20.87 16.35
N ILE A 115 -6.61 19.67 15.85
CA ILE A 115 -5.75 19.00 14.86
C ILE A 115 -5.76 19.75 13.52
N LYS A 116 -6.89 20.33 13.10
CA LYS A 116 -6.97 21.14 11.87
C LYS A 116 -6.03 22.35 11.88
N LYS A 117 -5.75 22.92 13.06
CA LYS A 117 -4.79 24.05 13.21
C LYS A 117 -3.35 23.69 12.81
N LEU A 118 -3.02 22.40 12.71
CA LEU A 118 -1.67 21.93 12.32
C LEU A 118 -1.36 22.10 10.83
N ASN A 119 -2.28 22.66 10.03
CA ASN A 119 -2.09 22.93 8.59
C ASN A 119 -1.54 21.71 7.81
N ILE A 120 -2.10 20.52 8.06
CA ILE A 120 -1.63 19.26 7.49
C ILE A 120 -1.58 19.31 5.95
N LYS A 121 -2.52 20.00 5.31
CA LYS A 121 -2.54 20.17 3.85
C LYS A 121 -1.31 20.93 3.35
N GLU A 122 -0.95 22.02 4.02
CA GLU A 122 0.25 22.80 3.69
C GLU A 122 1.53 21.98 3.93
N TYR A 123 1.55 21.19 5.00
CA TYR A 123 2.67 20.28 5.26
C TYR A 123 2.86 19.27 4.14
N VAL A 124 1.79 18.59 3.72
CA VAL A 124 1.85 17.62 2.60
C VAL A 124 2.32 18.31 1.31
N GLN A 125 1.78 19.49 1.01
CA GLN A 125 2.15 20.24 -0.18
C GLN A 125 3.59 20.75 -0.13
N SER A 126 4.05 21.22 1.03
CA SER A 126 5.45 21.63 1.21
C SER A 126 6.44 20.49 0.98
N LYS A 127 6.10 19.28 1.46
CA LYS A 127 6.92 18.08 1.23
C LYS A 127 6.94 17.68 -0.25
N TYR A 128 5.82 17.79 -0.93
CA TYR A 128 5.75 17.56 -2.37
C TYR A 128 6.67 18.50 -3.15
N TYR A 129 6.56 19.82 -2.92
CA TYR A 129 7.41 20.80 -3.60
C TYR A 129 8.88 20.69 -3.21
N GLN A 130 9.18 20.41 -1.94
CA GLN A 130 10.54 20.13 -1.52
C GLN A 130 11.15 19.00 -2.35
N SER A 131 10.43 17.89 -2.50
CA SER A 131 10.89 16.75 -3.30
C SER A 131 11.07 17.09 -4.78
N LEU A 132 10.21 17.94 -5.35
CA LEU A 132 10.38 18.37 -6.75
C LEU A 132 11.65 19.21 -6.96
N ASN A 133 12.04 20.01 -5.99
CA ASN A 133 13.25 20.84 -6.06
C ASN A 133 14.56 20.02 -5.99
N GLU A 134 14.49 18.80 -5.52
CA GLU A 134 15.64 17.88 -5.45
C GLU A 134 15.87 17.11 -6.77
N ILE A 135 14.92 17.19 -7.71
CA ILE A 135 15.00 16.48 -8.98
C ILE A 135 15.86 17.26 -9.97
N ASP A 136 16.89 16.61 -10.49
CA ASP A 136 17.62 17.13 -11.65
C ASP A 136 16.80 16.87 -12.93
N TYR A 137 16.12 17.92 -13.39
CA TYR A 137 15.37 17.92 -14.63
C TYR A 137 16.33 18.22 -15.80
N LEU A 138 16.87 17.16 -16.38
CA LEU A 138 17.60 17.27 -17.63
C LEU A 138 16.67 17.83 -18.73
N ASP A 139 17.23 18.41 -19.80
CA ASP A 139 16.45 18.87 -20.95
C ASP A 139 15.85 17.65 -21.66
N GLN A 140 14.63 17.30 -21.28
CA GLN A 140 13.93 16.06 -21.66
C GLN A 140 12.53 16.37 -22.19
N SER A 141 11.93 15.38 -22.85
CA SER A 141 10.54 15.45 -23.28
C SER A 141 9.60 15.62 -22.06
N PHE A 142 8.41 16.16 -22.30
CA PHE A 142 7.35 16.28 -21.28
C PHE A 142 7.06 14.92 -20.58
N TYR A 143 7.05 13.82 -21.34
CA TYR A 143 6.80 12.49 -20.80
C TYR A 143 7.95 12.01 -19.90
N ASP A 144 9.19 12.23 -20.31
CA ASP A 144 10.34 11.82 -19.51
C ASP A 144 10.49 12.66 -18.25
N THR A 145 10.16 13.95 -18.31
CA THR A 145 10.11 14.84 -17.13
C THR A 145 9.09 14.33 -16.11
N ASN A 146 7.87 13.99 -16.54
CA ASN A 146 6.84 13.45 -15.64
C ASN A 146 7.21 12.06 -15.10
N LYS A 147 7.80 11.20 -15.92
CA LYS A 147 8.30 9.90 -15.49
C LYS A 147 9.37 10.06 -14.40
N ARG A 148 10.34 10.93 -14.62
CA ARG A 148 11.41 11.23 -13.65
C ARG A 148 10.84 11.72 -12.32
N LYS A 149 9.88 12.65 -12.38
CA LYS A 149 9.12 13.10 -11.21
C LYS A 149 8.45 11.94 -10.50
N MET A 150 7.71 11.09 -11.23
CA MET A 150 6.99 9.97 -10.62
C MET A 150 7.91 8.92 -10.00
N ILE A 151 9.01 8.56 -10.65
CA ILE A 151 9.98 7.62 -10.08
C ILE A 151 10.60 8.21 -8.81
N TYR A 152 11.06 9.47 -8.85
CA TYR A 152 11.67 10.11 -7.69
C TYR A 152 10.71 10.13 -6.49
N LEU A 153 9.49 10.61 -6.68
CA LEU A 153 8.48 10.64 -5.62
C LEU A 153 8.14 9.24 -5.11
N ASN A 154 8.12 8.22 -5.99
CA ASN A 154 7.90 6.84 -5.56
C ASN A 154 9.06 6.33 -4.68
N ILE A 155 10.31 6.55 -5.08
CA ILE A 155 11.49 6.11 -4.32
C ILE A 155 11.52 6.79 -2.95
N GLU A 156 11.33 8.10 -2.93
CA GLU A 156 11.45 8.92 -1.71
C GLU A 156 10.33 8.66 -0.69
N TRP A 157 9.10 8.40 -1.15
CA TRP A 157 7.94 8.34 -0.27
C TRP A 157 7.18 7.02 -0.31
N PHE A 158 6.71 6.61 -1.49
CA PHE A 158 5.80 5.47 -1.58
C PHE A 158 6.52 4.14 -1.33
N MET A 159 7.66 3.95 -1.98
CA MET A 159 8.50 2.76 -1.83
C MET A 159 8.99 2.60 -0.39
N GLN A 160 9.37 3.71 0.28
CA GLN A 160 9.75 3.69 1.70
C GLN A 160 8.63 3.11 2.59
N THR A 161 7.38 3.50 2.32
CA THR A 161 6.23 2.97 3.06
C THR A 161 6.08 1.46 2.86
N LEU A 162 6.29 0.96 1.65
CA LEU A 162 6.21 -0.48 1.35
C LEU A 162 7.37 -1.25 1.96
N LEU A 163 8.59 -0.76 1.82
CA LEU A 163 9.78 -1.39 2.40
C LEU A 163 9.70 -1.46 3.92
N THR A 164 9.31 -0.36 4.59
CA THR A 164 9.11 -0.35 6.05
C THR A 164 8.05 -1.37 6.46
N ARG A 165 6.93 -1.48 5.72
CA ARG A 165 5.92 -2.49 5.97
C ARG A 165 6.49 -3.90 5.85
N SER A 166 7.17 -4.17 4.75
CA SER A 166 7.67 -5.51 4.44
C SER A 166 8.75 -5.95 5.42
N ASP A 167 9.67 -5.05 5.74
CA ASP A 167 10.73 -5.29 6.72
C ASP A 167 10.15 -5.56 8.11
N SER A 168 9.31 -4.66 8.63
CA SER A 168 8.75 -4.79 9.97
C SER A 168 7.92 -6.06 10.14
N GLN A 169 7.06 -6.40 9.18
CA GLN A 169 6.21 -7.58 9.26
C GLN A 169 7.01 -8.89 9.11
N SER A 170 8.01 -8.92 8.24
CA SER A 170 8.84 -10.09 8.04
C SER A 170 9.82 -10.31 9.19
N MET A 171 10.47 -9.24 9.66
CA MET A 171 11.42 -9.31 10.78
C MET A 171 10.73 -9.63 12.12
N TYR A 172 9.49 -9.20 12.33
CA TYR A 172 8.68 -9.61 13.48
C TYR A 172 8.55 -11.14 13.56
N ASN A 173 8.56 -11.82 12.42
CA ASN A 173 8.58 -13.27 12.31
C ASN A 173 10.00 -13.83 12.16
N ALA A 174 11.06 -13.04 12.31
CA ALA A 174 12.46 -13.40 12.08
C ALA A 174 12.67 -14.03 10.67
N VAL A 175 12.09 -13.43 9.64
CA VAL A 175 12.30 -13.74 8.22
C VAL A 175 12.94 -12.52 7.58
N GLU A 176 14.08 -12.69 6.94
CA GLU A 176 14.74 -11.66 6.15
C GLU A 176 14.12 -11.62 4.75
N LEU A 177 13.49 -10.51 4.40
CA LEU A 177 12.94 -10.29 3.07
C LEU A 177 13.92 -9.47 2.24
N ARG A 178 14.35 -10.02 1.11
CA ARG A 178 15.20 -9.32 0.15
C ARG A 178 14.40 -8.88 -1.07
N VAL A 179 14.65 -7.67 -1.54
CA VAL A 179 13.95 -6.99 -2.63
C VAL A 179 14.90 -6.65 -3.77
N PRO A 180 15.22 -7.59 -4.67
CA PRO A 180 16.22 -7.39 -5.73
C PRO A 180 15.95 -6.19 -6.63
N PHE A 181 14.65 -5.86 -6.88
CA PHE A 181 14.29 -4.71 -7.72
C PHE A 181 14.62 -3.35 -7.09
N ALA A 182 14.85 -3.30 -5.78
CA ALA A 182 15.31 -2.09 -5.09
C ALA A 182 16.84 -2.00 -4.99
N SER A 183 17.59 -2.85 -5.71
CA SER A 183 19.05 -2.70 -5.74
C SER A 183 19.45 -1.37 -6.36
N LYS A 184 20.51 -0.77 -5.83
CA LYS A 184 20.98 0.54 -6.28
C LYS A 184 21.22 0.58 -7.79
N GLU A 185 21.83 -0.45 -8.34
CA GLU A 185 22.17 -0.55 -9.76
C GLU A 185 20.91 -0.54 -10.64
N ILE A 186 19.85 -1.26 -10.25
CA ILE A 186 18.58 -1.27 -10.98
C ILE A 186 17.91 0.08 -10.88
N VAL A 187 17.87 0.68 -9.70
CA VAL A 187 17.23 1.98 -9.46
C VAL A 187 17.91 3.07 -10.30
N GLU A 188 19.25 3.17 -10.25
CA GLU A 188 20.01 4.16 -11.01
C GLU A 188 19.87 3.97 -12.52
N TYR A 189 19.89 2.73 -12.99
CA TYR A 189 19.68 2.43 -14.41
C TYR A 189 18.27 2.83 -14.86
N MET A 190 17.23 2.38 -14.17
CA MET A 190 15.84 2.61 -14.54
C MET A 190 15.42 4.08 -14.40
N TYR A 191 16.04 4.84 -13.50
CA TYR A 191 15.80 6.26 -13.37
C TYR A 191 16.13 7.03 -14.67
N ASN A 192 17.08 6.54 -15.44
CA ASN A 192 17.54 7.13 -16.71
C ASN A 192 16.94 6.51 -17.98
N VAL A 193 16.16 5.42 -17.88
CA VAL A 193 15.51 4.80 -19.05
C VAL A 193 14.39 5.71 -19.57
N PRO A 194 14.29 6.02 -20.88
CA PRO A 194 13.21 6.81 -21.45
C PRO A 194 11.84 6.16 -21.23
N TRP A 195 10.81 7.01 -21.04
CA TRP A 195 9.44 6.54 -20.76
C TRP A 195 8.89 5.60 -21.82
N THR A 196 9.22 5.83 -23.10
CA THR A 196 8.76 5.02 -24.22
C THR A 196 9.16 3.53 -24.13
N TYR A 197 10.19 3.20 -23.35
CA TYR A 197 10.58 1.82 -23.07
C TYR A 197 9.87 1.24 -21.86
N MET A 198 9.42 2.07 -20.93
CA MET A 198 8.75 1.63 -19.69
C MET A 198 7.27 1.33 -19.90
N PHE A 199 6.62 2.10 -20.79
CA PHE A 199 5.22 1.94 -21.14
C PHE A 199 5.06 1.85 -22.66
N LYS A 200 4.74 0.68 -23.15
CA LYS A 200 4.65 0.37 -24.57
C LYS A 200 3.41 -0.46 -24.86
N ASP A 201 2.74 -0.21 -25.96
CA ASP A 201 1.54 -0.93 -26.41
C ASP A 201 0.45 -1.03 -25.31
N GLN A 202 0.26 0.06 -24.58
CA GLN A 202 -0.64 0.15 -23.41
C GLN A 202 -0.34 -0.87 -22.29
N GLN A 203 0.91 -1.28 -22.20
CA GLN A 203 1.38 -2.23 -21.21
C GLN A 203 2.43 -1.56 -20.30
N GLU A 204 2.20 -1.62 -19.01
CA GLU A 204 3.12 -1.15 -17.97
C GLU A 204 4.29 -2.14 -17.78
N LYS A 205 5.41 -1.64 -17.24
CA LYS A 205 6.63 -2.42 -16.98
C LYS A 205 7.21 -3.08 -18.24
N ALA A 206 7.11 -2.40 -19.39
CA ALA A 206 7.48 -3.01 -20.68
C ALA A 206 8.94 -3.45 -20.72
N VAL A 207 9.89 -2.67 -20.18
CA VAL A 207 11.32 -3.06 -20.10
C VAL A 207 11.48 -4.39 -19.34
N LEU A 208 10.81 -4.54 -18.19
CA LEU A 208 10.90 -5.75 -17.39
C LEU A 208 10.29 -6.96 -18.15
N ARG A 209 9.15 -6.74 -18.77
CA ARG A 209 8.45 -7.79 -19.55
C ARG A 209 9.29 -8.23 -20.75
N ASP A 210 9.84 -7.28 -21.51
CA ASP A 210 10.66 -7.56 -22.66
C ASP A 210 11.97 -8.30 -22.27
N ALA A 211 12.58 -7.93 -21.15
CA ALA A 211 13.76 -8.61 -20.63
C ALA A 211 13.52 -10.08 -20.25
N PHE A 212 12.28 -10.41 -19.83
CA PHE A 212 11.90 -11.77 -19.42
C PHE A 212 10.95 -12.47 -20.39
N LYS A 213 10.78 -11.94 -21.61
CA LYS A 213 9.82 -12.47 -22.60
C LYS A 213 9.96 -13.97 -22.85
N ASP A 214 11.19 -14.45 -22.99
CA ASP A 214 11.46 -15.85 -23.30
C ASP A 214 11.32 -16.77 -22.08
N PHE A 215 11.29 -16.18 -20.89
CA PHE A 215 11.14 -16.89 -19.63
C PHE A 215 9.68 -16.99 -19.17
N LEU A 216 8.83 -16.05 -19.58
CA LEU A 216 7.43 -15.99 -19.13
C LEU A 216 6.47 -16.73 -20.08
N PRO A 217 5.47 -17.46 -19.56
CA PRO A 217 4.31 -17.83 -20.36
C PRO A 217 3.66 -16.60 -20.98
N GLN A 218 3.10 -16.74 -22.19
CA GLN A 218 2.52 -15.62 -22.95
C GLN A 218 1.37 -14.93 -22.17
N GLU A 219 0.60 -15.71 -21.41
CA GLU A 219 -0.51 -15.23 -20.59
C GLU A 219 0.01 -14.31 -19.46
N ILE A 220 1.17 -14.62 -18.88
CA ILE A 220 1.82 -13.80 -17.84
C ILE A 220 2.47 -12.57 -18.45
N TYR A 221 3.14 -12.73 -19.60
CA TYR A 221 3.72 -11.61 -20.34
C TYR A 221 2.66 -10.54 -20.65
N ASN A 222 1.48 -10.96 -21.10
CA ASN A 222 0.37 -10.07 -21.47
C ASN A 222 -0.53 -9.65 -20.28
N ARG A 223 -0.31 -10.19 -19.09
CA ARG A 223 -1.16 -9.92 -17.93
C ARG A 223 -1.06 -8.46 -17.51
N LYS A 224 -2.21 -7.79 -17.38
CA LYS A 224 -2.28 -6.45 -16.78
C LYS A 224 -2.05 -6.51 -15.27
N LYS A 225 -1.50 -5.40 -14.72
CA LYS A 225 -1.28 -5.29 -13.29
C LYS A 225 -2.58 -5.45 -12.50
N ASN A 226 -2.53 -6.31 -11.49
CA ASN A 226 -3.52 -6.37 -10.41
C ASN A 226 -2.93 -5.80 -9.12
N PRO A 227 -3.72 -5.04 -8.34
CA PRO A 227 -3.30 -4.62 -7.00
C PRO A 227 -3.10 -5.83 -6.08
N TYR A 228 -2.33 -5.63 -5.01
CA TYR A 228 -2.21 -6.63 -3.95
C TYR A 228 -3.62 -7.03 -3.43
N PRO A 229 -3.86 -8.31 -3.14
CA PRO A 229 -5.15 -8.76 -2.64
C PRO A 229 -5.54 -8.05 -1.34
N LYS A 230 -6.78 -7.57 -1.29
CA LYS A 230 -7.42 -7.05 -0.08
C LYS A 230 -8.76 -7.74 0.13
N THR A 231 -9.27 -7.75 1.36
CA THR A 231 -10.57 -8.35 1.60
C THR A 231 -11.72 -7.46 1.09
N HIS A 232 -12.70 -8.09 0.48
CA HIS A 232 -13.99 -7.51 0.12
C HIS A 232 -15.14 -8.18 0.88
N SER A 233 -14.83 -8.90 1.97
CA SER A 233 -15.79 -9.66 2.73
C SER A 233 -16.79 -8.77 3.48
N PRO A 234 -18.09 -8.94 3.29
CA PRO A 234 -19.12 -8.28 4.10
C PRO A 234 -18.98 -8.61 5.60
N PHE A 235 -18.54 -9.82 5.92
CA PHE A 235 -18.29 -10.24 7.29
C PHE A 235 -17.17 -9.39 7.92
N PHE A 236 -16.04 -9.21 7.22
CA PHE A 236 -14.93 -8.39 7.71
C PHE A 236 -15.39 -6.95 7.93
N LEU A 237 -16.08 -6.36 6.96
CA LEU A 237 -16.61 -4.99 7.06
C LEU A 237 -17.54 -4.83 8.26
N THR A 238 -18.55 -5.70 8.40
CA THR A 238 -19.52 -5.63 9.51
C THR A 238 -18.84 -5.80 10.86
N TYR A 239 -17.90 -6.73 10.96
CA TYR A 239 -17.20 -7.00 12.21
C TYR A 239 -16.33 -5.80 12.63
N ILE A 240 -15.52 -5.25 11.73
CA ILE A 240 -14.66 -4.08 12.02
C ILE A 240 -15.51 -2.84 12.32
N LYS A 241 -16.60 -2.63 11.59
CA LYS A 241 -17.56 -1.55 11.84
C LYS A 241 -18.09 -1.59 13.28
N ASN A 242 -18.53 -2.76 13.73
CA ASN A 242 -19.05 -2.94 15.08
C ASN A 242 -17.95 -2.72 16.14
N LEU A 243 -16.77 -3.32 15.95
CA LEU A 243 -15.63 -3.11 16.85
C LEU A 243 -15.29 -1.63 16.99
N LEU A 244 -15.22 -0.91 15.87
CA LEU A 244 -14.88 0.51 15.87
C LEU A 244 -15.96 1.34 16.56
N LEU A 245 -17.24 1.05 16.32
CA LEU A 245 -18.35 1.72 17.02
C LEU A 245 -18.31 1.47 18.53
N GLU A 246 -17.97 0.26 18.97
CA GLU A 246 -17.80 -0.06 20.39
C GLU A 246 -16.69 0.77 21.04
N THR A 247 -15.60 1.05 20.33
CA THR A 247 -14.51 1.89 20.89
C THR A 247 -14.97 3.31 21.21
N LEU A 248 -15.99 3.82 20.53
CA LEU A 248 -16.55 5.16 20.77
C LEU A 248 -17.35 5.27 22.08
N ASN A 249 -17.58 4.18 22.79
CA ASN A 249 -18.17 4.22 24.15
C ASN A 249 -17.15 4.68 25.21
N ASP A 250 -15.86 4.50 24.96
CA ASP A 250 -14.78 5.02 25.81
C ASP A 250 -14.35 6.40 25.33
N LYS A 251 -14.78 7.44 26.04
CA LYS A 251 -14.50 8.84 25.71
C LYS A 251 -13.04 9.26 25.95
N ASN A 252 -12.24 8.44 26.65
CA ASN A 252 -10.86 8.75 26.99
C ASN A 252 -9.86 8.19 25.97
N ASN A 253 -10.32 7.58 24.88
CA ASN A 253 -9.44 7.03 23.87
C ASN A 253 -8.92 8.10 22.87
N ILE A 254 -7.84 7.78 22.16
CA ILE A 254 -7.15 8.69 21.24
C ILE A 254 -8.03 9.18 20.08
N LEU A 255 -9.07 8.43 19.69
CA LEU A 255 -9.98 8.86 18.61
C LEU A 255 -10.69 10.16 18.97
N TYR A 256 -11.04 10.37 20.25
CA TYR A 256 -11.63 11.62 20.73
C TYR A 256 -10.67 12.81 20.71
N GLN A 257 -9.36 12.54 20.78
CA GLN A 257 -8.35 13.57 20.68
C GLN A 257 -8.07 13.96 19.21
N LEU A 258 -8.21 13.00 18.29
CA LEU A 258 -7.89 13.20 16.86
C LEU A 258 -9.09 13.68 16.04
N PHE A 259 -10.28 13.17 16.29
CA PHE A 259 -11.42 13.26 15.40
C PHE A 259 -12.61 14.02 15.99
N ASP A 260 -13.40 14.65 15.10
CA ASP A 260 -14.79 14.99 15.40
C ASP A 260 -15.60 13.68 15.43
N ILE A 261 -16.00 13.27 16.61
CA ILE A 261 -16.66 11.97 16.82
C ILE A 261 -18.00 11.84 16.11
N LYS A 262 -18.75 12.93 15.93
CA LYS A 262 -20.01 12.91 15.18
C LYS A 262 -19.76 12.62 13.71
N LYS A 263 -18.77 13.28 13.13
CA LYS A 263 -18.35 13.07 11.74
C LYS A 263 -17.73 11.69 11.54
N LEU A 264 -16.87 11.27 12.47
CA LEU A 264 -16.27 9.93 12.43
C LEU A 264 -17.35 8.84 12.48
N LYS A 265 -18.34 8.96 13.36
CA LYS A 265 -19.45 8.02 13.45
C LYS A 265 -20.26 7.97 12.16
N HIS A 266 -20.61 9.12 11.60
CA HIS A 266 -21.30 9.21 10.31
C HIS A 266 -20.47 8.55 9.18
N PHE A 267 -19.15 8.80 9.15
CA PHE A 267 -18.25 8.17 8.20
C PHE A 267 -18.22 6.64 8.33
N ILE A 268 -18.14 6.11 9.55
CA ILE A 268 -18.18 4.68 9.83
C ILE A 268 -19.48 4.05 9.31
N GLU A 269 -20.60 4.70 9.57
CA GLU A 269 -21.94 4.22 9.18
C GLU A 269 -22.10 4.17 7.65
N ASN A 270 -21.45 5.08 6.91
CA ASN A 270 -21.52 5.24 5.46
C ASN A 270 -20.25 4.79 4.71
N SER A 271 -19.39 4.01 5.33
CA SER A 271 -18.08 3.63 4.77
C SER A 271 -18.14 2.83 3.46
N GLU A 272 -19.28 2.28 3.11
CA GLU A 272 -19.52 1.55 1.85
C GLU A 272 -19.58 2.47 0.63
N SER A 273 -19.88 3.76 0.82
CA SER A 273 -19.97 4.76 -0.25
C SER A 273 -18.62 5.37 -0.66
N ILE A 274 -17.52 4.91 -0.08
CA ILE A 274 -16.19 5.45 -0.37
C ILE A 274 -15.69 4.85 -1.68
N GLU A 275 -15.66 5.66 -2.73
CA GLU A 275 -15.27 5.24 -4.08
C GLU A 275 -13.77 5.45 -4.37
N VAL A 276 -13.12 6.36 -3.65
CA VAL A 276 -11.72 6.74 -3.88
C VAL A 276 -10.82 6.23 -2.76
N PRO A 277 -9.75 5.50 -3.07
CA PRO A 277 -8.79 5.08 -2.04
C PRO A 277 -8.08 6.30 -1.42
N TRP A 278 -8.00 6.35 -0.11
CA TRP A 278 -7.29 7.42 0.59
C TRP A 278 -5.76 7.33 0.47
N PHE A 279 -5.26 6.11 0.28
CA PHE A 279 -3.84 5.87 0.07
C PHE A 279 -3.61 4.72 -0.90
N GLY A 280 -2.69 4.94 -1.85
CA GLY A 280 -2.35 3.95 -2.87
C GLY A 280 -3.57 3.53 -3.70
N GLN A 281 -3.76 2.23 -3.84
CA GLN A 281 -4.89 1.62 -4.55
C GLN A 281 -5.82 0.82 -3.61
N LEU A 282 -5.47 0.70 -2.33
CA LEU A 282 -6.04 -0.33 -1.46
C LEU A 282 -6.89 0.22 -0.30
N MET A 283 -6.56 1.41 0.23
CA MET A 283 -7.20 1.95 1.44
C MET A 283 -8.57 2.54 1.14
N MET A 284 -9.59 1.69 1.17
CA MET A 284 -11.01 2.02 0.97
C MET A 284 -11.84 1.40 2.10
N GLY A 285 -13.12 1.69 2.17
CA GLY A 285 -14.14 1.09 3.04
C GLY A 285 -13.64 0.25 4.22
N PRO A 286 -13.61 -1.09 4.09
CA PRO A 286 -13.20 -1.98 5.19
C PRO A 286 -11.79 -1.71 5.70
N GLN A 287 -10.85 -1.36 4.80
CA GLN A 287 -9.47 -1.07 5.15
C GLN A 287 -9.33 0.22 5.95
N LEU A 288 -10.12 1.24 5.62
CA LEU A 288 -10.14 2.50 6.38
C LEU A 288 -10.71 2.32 7.78
N LEU A 289 -11.80 1.56 7.93
CA LEU A 289 -12.35 1.26 9.25
C LEU A 289 -11.35 0.48 10.11
N ALA A 290 -10.68 -0.50 9.52
CA ALA A 290 -9.64 -1.25 10.22
C ALA A 290 -8.43 -0.37 10.57
N TYR A 291 -8.07 0.61 9.74
CA TYR A 291 -7.05 1.60 10.05
C TYR A 291 -7.43 2.49 11.23
N PHE A 292 -8.66 3.00 11.30
CA PHE A 292 -9.13 3.75 12.48
C PHE A 292 -9.14 2.87 13.75
N TYR A 293 -9.51 1.62 13.61
CA TYR A 293 -9.42 0.67 14.72
C TYR A 293 -7.95 0.43 15.15
N GLN A 294 -7.01 0.40 14.22
CA GLN A 294 -5.58 0.34 14.55
C GLN A 294 -5.09 1.60 15.25
N ILE A 295 -5.57 2.80 14.88
CA ILE A 295 -5.26 4.04 15.62
C ILE A 295 -5.74 3.93 17.07
N TYR A 296 -6.95 3.45 17.30
CA TYR A 296 -7.45 3.19 18.65
C TYR A 296 -6.56 2.23 19.43
N MET A 297 -6.22 1.07 18.82
CA MET A 297 -5.37 0.07 19.47
C MET A 297 -3.96 0.61 19.76
N TRP A 298 -3.42 1.41 18.86
CA TRP A 298 -2.11 2.05 18.99
C TRP A 298 -2.11 2.99 20.21
N GLY A 299 -3.07 3.88 20.32
CA GLY A 299 -3.21 4.74 21.48
C GLY A 299 -3.29 3.97 22.79
N LYS A 300 -4.04 2.85 22.79
CA LYS A 300 -4.23 2.01 23.97
C LYS A 300 -2.99 1.18 24.34
N ILE A 301 -2.30 0.62 23.38
CA ILE A 301 -1.14 -0.28 23.62
C ILE A 301 0.09 0.53 24.04
N TYR A 302 0.33 1.66 23.36
CA TYR A 302 1.54 2.47 23.58
C TYR A 302 1.29 3.69 24.50
N HIS A 303 0.08 3.81 25.04
CA HIS A 303 -0.30 4.96 25.93
C HIS A 303 0.03 6.31 25.27
N VAL A 304 -0.33 6.44 23.98
CA VAL A 304 -0.04 7.65 23.21
C VAL A 304 -0.86 8.82 23.71
N GLU A 305 -0.18 9.92 24.02
CA GLU A 305 -0.78 11.21 24.37
C GLU A 305 -0.41 12.23 23.29
N LEU A 306 -1.32 13.16 23.00
CA LEU A 306 -1.11 14.22 22.04
C LEU A 306 -0.79 15.53 22.79
N GLU A 307 0.36 16.09 22.50
CA GLU A 307 0.75 17.46 22.88
C GLU A 307 0.49 18.37 21.68
N LEU A 308 -0.49 19.32 21.80
CA LEU A 308 -0.94 20.19 20.72
C LEU A 308 -0.70 21.65 21.05
#